data_9cfad080a0865fef52f9b5d4c23eabfe
#
_entry.id   9cfad080a0865fef52f9b5d4c23eabfe
#
_cell.length_a   1.000
_cell.length_b   1.000
_cell.length_c   1.000
_cell.angle_alpha   90.00
_cell.angle_beta   90.00
_cell.angle_gamma   90.00
#
_symmetry.space_group_name_H-M   'P 1'
#
loop_
_entity.id
_entity.type
_entity.pdbx_description
1 polymer ?
#
loop_
_entity_poly.entity_id
_entity_poly.type
_entity_poly.pdbx_seq_one_letter_code
_entity_poly.pdbx_strand_id
1 'polypeptide(L)'
;LLREMVFNAVDATQKLKTLAQKGDFKGELGDLTIHVSFDPEAKTLTISDRGIGMTAEEIDKYINQIAFSGVTDFLDKYKDEANAIIGHFGLGFYSSFMVSDQVEIVTKSYQEGAKAIRWSCDGSPSFTIDDAEKADRGSDIILHISDDCKEFLEKARIEQLLNKYCKFMPVPVAFGKKTEWKDGKQVDTDQDNIINNVEPLWTKAPSSLKDEDYKNFYRTLYPMQDEPLFWIHLNVDFPFHLTGILYFPRTHSNIDLQRNKIQLYCNQVFVTDQVEGIVPDFLTLLHGVIDSPDIPLNVSRSYLQSDANVKKISTYITKKVSDRLQQTFKDDRKDFEDKWNDLKIFINYGMLTQDDFYERAKEFALFKDVDGKCFTFEEYKTLIKDNQTDKDGNLVYLY
;
A
#
# COMPACT_ATOMS: atom_id res chain seq x y z
N LEU A 1 15.37 1.90 5.23
CA LEU A 1 16.26 2.78 4.48
C LEU A 1 15.76 3.09 3.08
N LEU A 2 15.97 2.23 2.07
CA LEU A 2 15.65 2.51 0.67
C LEU A 2 14.21 3.04 0.48
N ARG A 3 13.25 2.42 1.16
CA ARG A 3 11.87 2.90 1.23
C ARG A 3 11.79 4.38 1.61
N GLU A 4 12.47 4.78 2.69
CA GLU A 4 12.40 6.17 3.20
C GLU A 4 13.06 7.17 2.23
N MET A 5 14.16 6.79 1.59
CA MET A 5 14.81 7.68 0.60
C MET A 5 13.93 7.88 -0.63
N VAL A 6 13.34 6.82 -1.16
CA VAL A 6 12.41 6.92 -2.29
C VAL A 6 11.14 7.69 -1.90
N PHE A 7 10.64 7.54 -0.67
CA PHE A 7 9.51 8.33 -0.16
C PHE A 7 9.80 9.82 -0.15
N ASN A 8 10.98 10.21 0.35
CA ASN A 8 11.39 11.62 0.37
C ASN A 8 11.44 12.20 -1.05
N ALA A 9 11.91 11.41 -2.02
CA ALA A 9 11.91 11.79 -3.43
C ALA A 9 10.48 11.92 -4.00
N VAL A 10 9.56 11.01 -3.64
CA VAL A 10 8.14 11.09 -4.00
C VAL A 10 7.52 12.36 -3.40
N ASP A 11 7.73 12.63 -2.12
CA ASP A 11 7.20 13.82 -1.45
C ASP A 11 7.72 15.11 -2.07
N ALA A 12 9.02 15.18 -2.37
CA ALA A 12 9.62 16.34 -3.05
C ALA A 12 8.99 16.56 -4.43
N THR A 13 8.70 15.49 -5.15
CA THR A 13 8.04 15.53 -6.47
C THR A 13 6.58 15.95 -6.35
N GLN A 14 5.83 15.42 -5.39
CA GLN A 14 4.42 15.79 -5.17
C GLN A 14 4.29 17.25 -4.73
N LYS A 15 5.18 17.73 -3.87
CA LYS A 15 5.25 19.15 -3.50
C LYS A 15 5.44 20.04 -4.73
N LEU A 16 6.33 19.68 -5.64
CA LEU A 16 6.52 20.43 -6.89
C LEU A 16 5.26 20.43 -7.77
N LYS A 17 4.58 19.29 -7.91
CA LYS A 17 3.31 19.20 -8.64
C LYS A 17 2.25 20.11 -8.03
N THR A 18 2.14 20.14 -6.70
CA THR A 18 1.22 21.04 -5.98
C THR A 18 1.54 22.51 -6.25
N LEU A 19 2.83 22.91 -6.18
CA LEU A 19 3.25 24.26 -6.49
C LEU A 19 2.90 24.68 -7.93
N ALA A 20 3.07 23.76 -8.89
CA ALA A 20 2.70 23.99 -10.28
C ALA A 20 1.19 24.17 -10.45
N GLN A 21 0.38 23.32 -9.81
CA GLN A 21 -1.09 23.40 -9.86
C GLN A 21 -1.62 24.70 -9.24
N LYS A 22 -0.99 25.20 -8.18
CA LYS A 22 -1.36 26.45 -7.50
C LYS A 22 -0.80 27.71 -8.21
N GLY A 23 0.07 27.53 -9.22
CA GLY A 23 0.70 28.62 -9.95
C GLY A 23 1.92 29.24 -9.27
N ASP A 24 2.40 28.64 -8.18
CA ASP A 24 3.59 29.06 -7.44
C ASP A 24 4.89 28.57 -8.11
N PHE A 25 4.80 27.62 -9.01
CA PHE A 25 5.87 27.18 -9.90
C PHE A 25 5.43 27.35 -11.36
N LYS A 26 6.15 28.16 -12.12
CA LYS A 26 5.83 28.50 -13.53
C LYS A 26 6.74 27.81 -14.55
N GLY A 27 7.74 27.06 -14.08
CA GLY A 27 8.63 26.29 -14.92
C GLY A 27 7.96 25.03 -15.51
N GLU A 28 8.64 24.39 -16.44
CA GLU A 28 8.21 23.10 -16.95
C GLU A 28 8.52 21.99 -15.92
N LEU A 29 7.54 21.13 -15.66
CA LEU A 29 7.74 19.97 -14.79
C LEU A 29 8.73 18.98 -15.41
N GLY A 30 8.60 18.73 -16.73
CA GLY A 30 9.43 17.77 -17.45
C GLY A 30 9.25 16.34 -16.94
N ASP A 31 10.26 15.52 -17.12
CA ASP A 31 10.26 14.14 -16.59
C ASP A 31 10.58 14.18 -15.10
N LEU A 32 9.65 13.64 -14.31
CA LEU A 32 9.72 13.57 -12.85
C LEU A 32 10.07 12.17 -12.33
N THR A 33 10.53 11.29 -13.21
CA THR A 33 10.96 9.94 -12.82
C THR A 33 12.06 9.99 -11.77
N ILE A 34 11.86 9.25 -10.68
CA ILE A 34 12.87 9.04 -9.65
C ILE A 34 13.81 7.93 -10.13
N HIS A 35 15.11 8.16 -10.08
CA HIS A 35 16.11 7.18 -10.49
C HIS A 35 16.81 6.60 -9.27
N VAL A 36 16.84 5.28 -9.18
CA VAL A 36 17.67 4.54 -8.23
C VAL A 36 18.79 3.88 -9.00
N SER A 37 20.01 4.12 -8.58
CA SER A 37 21.20 3.52 -9.20
C SER A 37 22.24 3.15 -8.14
N PHE A 38 23.13 2.24 -8.47
CA PHE A 38 24.24 1.85 -7.61
C PHE A 38 25.51 1.66 -8.42
N ASP A 39 26.63 1.89 -7.78
CA ASP A 39 27.96 1.64 -8.32
C ASP A 39 28.74 0.76 -7.34
N PRO A 40 28.99 -0.52 -7.69
CA PRO A 40 29.71 -1.45 -6.81
C PRO A 40 31.20 -1.08 -6.63
N GLU A 41 31.82 -0.42 -7.63
CA GLU A 41 33.23 -0.01 -7.56
C GLU A 41 33.40 1.21 -6.66
N ALA A 42 32.53 2.22 -6.83
CA ALA A 42 32.48 3.39 -5.97
C ALA A 42 31.81 3.10 -4.62
N LYS A 43 31.19 1.93 -4.44
CA LYS A 43 30.40 1.53 -3.27
C LYS A 43 29.28 2.52 -2.96
N THR A 44 28.59 3.04 -3.97
CA THR A 44 27.52 4.02 -3.79
C THR A 44 26.16 3.49 -4.20
N LEU A 45 25.12 3.91 -3.46
CA LEU A 45 23.72 3.79 -3.82
C LEU A 45 23.15 5.20 -3.91
N THR A 46 22.56 5.55 -5.06
CA THR A 46 22.08 6.89 -5.34
C THR A 46 20.59 6.90 -5.60
N ILE A 47 19.87 7.84 -5.00
CA ILE A 47 18.47 8.13 -5.26
C ILE A 47 18.38 9.57 -5.77
N SER A 48 17.90 9.74 -7.02
CA SER A 48 17.82 11.03 -7.69
C SER A 48 16.38 11.40 -7.98
N ASP A 49 15.96 12.61 -7.61
CA ASP A 49 14.66 13.19 -7.96
C ASP A 49 14.80 14.54 -8.69
N ARG A 50 13.73 14.97 -9.33
CA ARG A 50 13.59 16.30 -9.93
C ARG A 50 12.43 17.07 -9.27
N GLY A 51 12.26 16.88 -7.97
CA GLY A 51 11.30 17.56 -7.13
C GLY A 51 11.69 19.01 -6.80
N ILE A 52 11.26 19.49 -5.65
CA ILE A 52 11.49 20.88 -5.23
C ILE A 52 12.96 21.22 -4.95
N GLY A 53 13.80 20.22 -4.67
CA GLY A 53 15.16 20.45 -4.18
C GLY A 53 15.21 21.26 -2.87
N MET A 54 16.40 21.69 -2.48
CA MET A 54 16.62 22.46 -1.23
C MET A 54 17.64 23.57 -1.43
N THR A 55 17.48 24.68 -0.71
CA THR A 55 18.52 25.70 -0.52
C THR A 55 19.45 25.33 0.64
N ALA A 56 20.55 26.05 0.82
CA ALA A 56 21.44 25.83 1.95
C ALA A 56 20.76 26.05 3.31
N GLU A 57 19.86 27.03 3.40
CA GLU A 57 19.08 27.32 4.59
C GLU A 57 18.06 26.21 4.89
N GLU A 58 17.46 25.64 3.84
CA GLU A 58 16.53 24.51 3.97
C GLU A 58 17.25 23.23 4.40
N ILE A 59 18.48 22.97 3.91
CA ILE A 59 19.34 21.89 4.39
C ILE A 59 19.64 22.06 5.87
N ASP A 60 20.04 23.26 6.29
CA ASP A 60 20.33 23.53 7.71
C ASP A 60 19.11 23.30 8.60
N LYS A 61 17.95 23.71 8.14
CA LYS A 61 16.68 23.55 8.89
C LYS A 61 16.16 22.13 8.91
N TYR A 62 16.17 21.39 7.77
CA TYR A 62 15.45 20.13 7.62
C TYR A 62 16.34 18.88 7.68
N ILE A 63 17.65 19.06 7.45
CA ILE A 63 18.60 17.94 7.47
C ILE A 63 19.47 18.00 8.74
N ASN A 64 19.96 19.19 9.13
CA ASN A 64 20.86 19.32 10.28
C ASN A 64 20.11 19.34 11.63
N GLN A 65 18.81 19.64 11.64
CA GLN A 65 18.00 19.64 12.87
C GLN A 65 17.14 18.39 12.94
N ILE A 66 17.41 17.54 13.91
CA ILE A 66 16.68 16.25 14.11
C ILE A 66 15.20 16.50 14.35
N ALA A 67 14.36 15.70 13.70
CA ALA A 67 12.89 15.74 13.79
C ALA A 67 12.23 17.03 13.25
N PHE A 68 12.94 17.86 12.53
CA PHE A 68 12.36 18.92 11.73
C PHE A 68 11.95 18.40 10.36
N SER A 69 10.72 18.67 9.95
CA SER A 69 10.22 18.26 8.64
C SER A 69 9.68 19.47 7.89
N GLY A 70 10.15 19.68 6.66
CA GLY A 70 9.58 20.67 5.74
C GLY A 70 8.12 20.42 5.35
N VAL A 71 7.55 19.29 5.78
CA VAL A 71 6.14 18.95 5.61
C VAL A 71 5.25 19.90 6.40
N THR A 72 5.59 20.22 7.65
CA THR A 72 4.76 21.10 8.50
C THR A 72 4.61 22.48 7.86
N ASP A 73 5.73 23.10 7.45
CA ASP A 73 5.71 24.43 6.80
C ASP A 73 4.91 24.39 5.47
N PHE A 74 5.02 23.29 4.73
CA PHE A 74 4.28 23.10 3.48
C PHE A 74 2.78 22.94 3.73
N LEU A 75 2.38 22.12 4.72
CA LEU A 75 0.99 21.87 5.06
C LEU A 75 0.29 23.10 5.65
N ASP A 76 1.01 23.94 6.38
CA ASP A 76 0.47 25.21 6.89
C ASP A 76 0.09 26.17 5.74
N LYS A 77 0.84 26.13 4.65
CA LYS A 77 0.57 26.94 3.45
C LYS A 77 -0.47 26.28 2.51
N TYR A 78 -0.50 24.96 2.42
CA TYR A 78 -1.31 24.19 1.47
C TYR A 78 -2.15 23.11 2.18
N LYS A 79 -3.02 23.52 3.10
CA LYS A 79 -3.80 22.61 3.99
C LYS A 79 -4.65 21.57 3.26
N ASP A 80 -5.17 21.93 2.09
CA ASP A 80 -6.04 21.05 1.30
C ASP A 80 -5.28 19.90 0.61
N GLU A 81 -3.94 19.97 0.57
CA GLU A 81 -3.07 18.99 -0.07
C GLU A 81 -2.35 18.06 0.95
N ALA A 82 -2.77 18.11 2.20
CA ALA A 82 -2.18 17.31 3.29
C ALA A 82 -2.11 15.80 2.97
N ASN A 83 -3.12 15.30 2.24
CA ASN A 83 -3.22 13.88 1.89
C ASN A 83 -2.22 13.44 0.80
N ALA A 84 -1.60 14.36 0.08
CA ALA A 84 -0.63 14.03 -0.98
C ALA A 84 0.79 13.76 -0.43
N ILE A 85 1.06 14.12 0.82
CA ILE A 85 2.39 14.05 1.43
C ILE A 85 2.46 12.93 2.45
N ILE A 86 3.51 12.13 2.40
CA ILE A 86 3.66 10.89 3.15
C ILE A 86 4.57 11.05 4.38
N GLY A 87 5.58 11.91 4.28
CA GLY A 87 6.60 12.09 5.32
C GLY A 87 6.22 13.11 6.37
N HIS A 88 5.88 12.66 7.59
CA HIS A 88 5.44 13.54 8.67
C HIS A 88 6.45 13.73 9.81
N PHE A 89 7.50 12.89 9.89
CA PHE A 89 8.29 12.78 11.11
C PHE A 89 9.71 13.35 11.03
N GLY A 90 10.23 13.65 9.84
CA GLY A 90 11.59 14.19 9.64
C GLY A 90 12.74 13.26 10.08
N LEU A 91 12.47 11.97 10.34
CA LEU A 91 13.45 11.02 10.86
C LEU A 91 13.91 9.99 9.84
N GLY A 92 13.18 9.81 8.75
CA GLY A 92 13.44 8.76 7.76
C GLY A 92 14.81 8.88 7.10
N PHE A 93 15.27 10.10 6.88
CA PHE A 93 16.58 10.38 6.29
C PHE A 93 17.74 9.79 7.10
N TYR A 94 17.68 9.88 8.43
CA TYR A 94 18.78 9.41 9.30
C TYR A 94 18.99 7.89 9.27
N SER A 95 18.03 7.14 8.74
CA SER A 95 18.22 5.69 8.50
C SER A 95 19.33 5.41 7.48
N SER A 96 19.75 6.41 6.69
CA SER A 96 20.87 6.33 5.75
C SER A 96 22.19 5.98 6.44
N PHE A 97 22.43 6.54 7.63
CA PHE A 97 23.64 6.31 8.41
C PHE A 97 23.73 4.91 9.05
N MET A 98 22.64 4.12 8.97
CA MET A 98 22.68 2.73 9.42
C MET A 98 23.40 1.79 8.45
N VAL A 99 23.59 2.22 7.20
CA VAL A 99 24.15 1.38 6.13
C VAL A 99 25.30 2.05 5.37
N SER A 100 25.59 3.31 5.67
CA SER A 100 26.61 4.09 4.97
C SER A 100 27.57 4.78 5.93
N ASP A 101 28.85 4.82 5.53
CA ASP A 101 29.90 5.52 6.25
C ASP A 101 29.90 7.03 5.98
N GLN A 102 29.28 7.43 4.88
CA GLN A 102 29.10 8.83 4.47
C GLN A 102 27.81 8.98 3.65
N VAL A 103 27.14 10.09 3.84
CA VAL A 103 25.95 10.49 3.05
C VAL A 103 26.23 11.86 2.43
N GLU A 104 25.95 11.97 1.12
CA GLU A 104 26.00 13.24 0.42
C GLU A 104 24.62 13.58 -0.13
N ILE A 105 24.30 14.88 -0.16
CA ILE A 105 23.10 15.41 -0.84
C ILE A 105 23.60 16.48 -1.81
N VAL A 106 23.43 16.26 -3.11
CA VAL A 106 23.63 17.28 -4.14
C VAL A 106 22.26 17.78 -4.55
N THR A 107 21.96 19.04 -4.27
CA THR A 107 20.60 19.56 -4.43
C THR A 107 20.57 20.96 -5.01
N LYS A 108 19.48 21.26 -5.74
CA LYS A 108 19.19 22.59 -6.29
C LYS A 108 17.70 22.86 -6.13
N SER A 109 17.35 23.93 -5.45
CA SER A 109 15.95 24.34 -5.24
C SER A 109 15.28 24.72 -6.57
N TYR A 110 13.95 24.55 -6.62
CA TYR A 110 13.10 25.01 -7.73
C TYR A 110 13.02 26.54 -7.82
N GLN A 111 13.43 27.24 -6.78
CA GLN A 111 13.36 28.70 -6.70
C GLN A 111 14.27 29.34 -7.74
N GLU A 112 13.78 30.40 -8.36
CA GLU A 112 14.55 31.13 -9.39
C GLU A 112 15.85 31.67 -8.82
N GLY A 113 16.97 31.48 -9.53
CA GLY A 113 18.29 31.89 -9.10
C GLY A 113 18.96 31.04 -8.02
N ALA A 114 18.34 29.96 -7.59
CA ALA A 114 18.92 29.05 -6.60
C ALA A 114 20.20 28.39 -7.11
N LYS A 115 21.22 28.37 -6.25
CA LYS A 115 22.50 27.70 -6.51
C LYS A 115 22.38 26.22 -6.11
N ALA A 116 23.13 25.39 -6.82
CA ALA A 116 23.30 24.00 -6.40
C ALA A 116 24.35 23.92 -5.28
N ILE A 117 24.10 23.07 -4.31
CA ILE A 117 24.98 22.82 -3.17
C ILE A 117 25.20 21.33 -2.97
N ARG A 118 26.29 20.97 -2.31
CA ARG A 118 26.62 19.66 -1.82
C ARG A 118 26.72 19.70 -0.31
N TRP A 119 25.90 18.94 0.36
CA TRP A 119 26.01 18.64 1.78
C TRP A 119 26.64 17.26 1.96
N SER A 120 27.50 17.10 2.97
CA SER A 120 28.13 15.82 3.28
C SER A 120 28.28 15.63 4.78
N CYS A 121 28.01 14.42 5.26
CA CYS A 121 28.15 14.03 6.68
C CYS A 121 28.50 12.53 6.78
N ASP A 122 29.33 12.21 7.77
CA ASP A 122 29.76 10.84 8.12
C ASP A 122 28.98 10.25 9.31
N GLY A 123 27.87 10.89 9.71
CA GLY A 123 27.07 10.50 10.87
C GLY A 123 27.56 11.13 12.19
N SER A 124 28.69 11.84 12.18
CA SER A 124 29.12 12.66 13.31
C SER A 124 28.28 13.96 13.39
N PRO A 125 28.40 14.74 14.48
CA PRO A 125 27.72 16.04 14.55
C PRO A 125 28.23 17.09 13.54
N SER A 126 29.32 16.79 12.83
CA SER A 126 29.94 17.69 11.85
C SER A 126 29.44 17.36 10.43
N PHE A 127 29.23 18.40 9.65
CA PHE A 127 28.87 18.30 8.23
C PHE A 127 29.59 19.39 7.43
N THR A 128 29.63 19.24 6.10
CA THR A 128 30.11 20.27 5.19
C THR A 128 29.00 20.70 4.23
N ILE A 129 29.03 21.96 3.81
CA ILE A 129 28.21 22.49 2.72
C ILE A 129 29.14 23.22 1.77
N ASP A 130 29.20 22.77 0.53
CA ASP A 130 30.05 23.31 -0.53
C ASP A 130 29.20 23.68 -1.75
N ASP A 131 29.70 24.58 -2.59
CA ASP A 131 29.10 24.83 -3.89
C ASP A 131 29.17 23.56 -4.77
N ALA A 132 28.14 23.32 -5.54
CA ALA A 132 28.06 22.19 -6.46
C ALA A 132 27.54 22.60 -7.83
N GLU A 133 27.74 21.72 -8.81
CA GLU A 133 27.10 21.83 -10.12
C GLU A 133 25.94 20.83 -10.23
N LYS A 134 24.75 21.34 -10.50
CA LYS A 134 23.57 20.55 -10.84
C LYS A 134 22.74 21.35 -11.84
N ALA A 135 22.54 20.77 -13.03
CA ALA A 135 21.84 21.45 -14.11
C ALA A 135 20.39 21.72 -13.75
N ASP A 136 19.68 20.67 -13.31
CA ASP A 136 18.27 20.71 -12.99
C ASP A 136 18.02 20.83 -11.49
N ARG A 137 16.80 21.29 -11.12
CA ARG A 137 16.29 21.23 -9.74
C ARG A 137 16.18 19.77 -9.26
N GLY A 138 16.03 19.61 -7.96
CA GLY A 138 15.84 18.31 -7.30
C GLY A 138 17.06 17.91 -6.48
N SER A 139 17.09 16.68 -6.03
CA SER A 139 18.15 16.18 -5.14
C SER A 139 18.69 14.82 -5.59
N ASP A 140 19.99 14.65 -5.44
CA ASP A 140 20.67 13.36 -5.52
C ASP A 140 21.16 13.01 -4.12
N ILE A 141 20.62 11.96 -3.53
CA ILE A 141 21.07 11.42 -2.25
C ILE A 141 22.01 10.27 -2.55
N ILE A 142 23.27 10.41 -2.16
CA ILE A 142 24.35 9.48 -2.44
C ILE A 142 24.80 8.85 -1.13
N LEU A 143 24.63 7.53 -1.01
CA LEU A 143 25.00 6.75 0.16
C LEU A 143 26.29 5.99 -0.15
N HIS A 144 27.37 6.28 0.58
CA HIS A 144 28.61 5.50 0.53
C HIS A 144 28.45 4.29 1.45
N ILE A 145 28.12 3.15 0.86
CA ILE A 145 27.71 1.93 1.57
C ILE A 145 28.89 1.33 2.35
N SER A 146 28.66 1.10 3.63
CA SER A 146 29.65 0.50 4.54
C SER A 146 29.95 -0.96 4.14
N ASP A 147 31.13 -1.44 4.52
CA ASP A 147 31.56 -2.81 4.18
C ASP A 147 30.67 -3.89 4.79
N ASP A 148 29.99 -3.61 5.90
CA ASP A 148 29.05 -4.53 6.56
C ASP A 148 27.68 -4.58 5.88
N CYS A 149 27.38 -3.66 4.96
CA CYS A 149 26.08 -3.49 4.29
C CYS A 149 26.15 -3.68 2.77
N LYS A 150 27.11 -4.46 2.25
CA LYS A 150 27.32 -4.68 0.81
C LYS A 150 26.10 -5.24 0.06
N GLU A 151 25.14 -5.82 0.77
CA GLU A 151 23.88 -6.27 0.14
C GLU A 151 23.17 -5.13 -0.60
N PHE A 152 23.33 -3.87 -0.19
CA PHE A 152 22.78 -2.69 -0.87
C PHE A 152 23.54 -2.28 -2.14
N LEU A 153 24.57 -3.02 -2.53
CA LEU A 153 25.28 -2.92 -3.79
C LEU A 153 24.97 -4.10 -4.73
N GLU A 154 24.00 -4.94 -4.36
CA GLU A 154 23.56 -6.08 -5.15
C GLU A 154 22.24 -5.75 -5.88
N LYS A 155 22.24 -5.87 -7.22
CA LYS A 155 21.07 -5.57 -8.06
C LYS A 155 19.82 -6.30 -7.57
N ALA A 156 19.92 -7.62 -7.32
CA ALA A 156 18.80 -8.44 -6.90
C ALA A 156 18.19 -7.98 -5.56
N ARG A 157 19.04 -7.53 -4.62
CA ARG A 157 18.60 -7.02 -3.32
C ARG A 157 17.85 -5.71 -3.45
N ILE A 158 18.36 -4.78 -4.24
CA ILE A 158 17.71 -3.50 -4.51
C ILE A 158 16.36 -3.72 -5.22
N GLU A 159 16.32 -4.56 -6.26
CA GLU A 159 15.08 -4.93 -6.96
C GLU A 159 14.03 -5.52 -6.01
N GLN A 160 14.43 -6.43 -5.14
CA GLN A 160 13.54 -7.03 -4.13
C GLN A 160 12.93 -5.97 -3.22
N LEU A 161 13.75 -5.03 -2.72
CA LEU A 161 13.29 -3.97 -1.82
C LEU A 161 12.37 -2.97 -2.54
N LEU A 162 12.72 -2.55 -3.75
CA LEU A 162 11.90 -1.66 -4.56
C LEU A 162 10.55 -2.30 -4.91
N ASN A 163 10.55 -3.55 -5.35
CA ASN A 163 9.32 -4.29 -5.65
C ASN A 163 8.43 -4.47 -4.42
N LYS A 164 9.01 -4.68 -3.24
CA LYS A 164 8.26 -4.82 -1.99
C LYS A 164 7.61 -3.52 -1.54
N TYR A 165 8.36 -2.41 -1.57
CA TYR A 165 7.95 -1.18 -0.91
C TYR A 165 7.50 -0.06 -1.85
N CYS A 166 7.90 -0.10 -3.12
CA CYS A 166 7.69 0.99 -4.05
C CYS A 166 6.74 0.65 -5.21
N LYS A 167 6.24 -0.58 -5.27
CA LYS A 167 5.48 -1.15 -6.40
C LYS A 167 4.32 -0.29 -6.91
N PHE A 168 3.70 0.51 -6.06
CA PHE A 168 2.51 1.31 -6.39
C PHE A 168 2.67 2.79 -6.07
N MET A 169 3.88 3.27 -5.85
CA MET A 169 4.11 4.69 -5.58
C MET A 169 3.59 5.58 -6.71
N PRO A 170 3.08 6.79 -6.39
CA PRO A 170 2.39 7.66 -7.35
C PRO A 170 3.33 8.45 -8.27
N VAL A 171 4.63 8.20 -8.22
CA VAL A 171 5.66 8.78 -9.09
C VAL A 171 6.45 7.64 -9.72
N PRO A 172 6.78 7.70 -11.02
CA PRO A 172 7.59 6.66 -11.66
C PRO A 172 8.95 6.51 -10.95
N VAL A 173 9.33 5.28 -10.67
CA VAL A 173 10.64 4.91 -10.11
C VAL A 173 11.35 4.02 -11.10
N ALA A 174 12.50 4.48 -11.58
CA ALA A 174 13.36 3.75 -12.51
C ALA A 174 14.50 3.07 -11.77
N PHE A 175 14.74 1.81 -12.09
CA PHE A 175 15.92 1.07 -11.65
C PHE A 175 16.50 0.26 -12.81
N GLY A 176 17.68 0.66 -13.28
CA GLY A 176 18.32 0.09 -14.44
C GLY A 176 17.62 0.42 -15.76
N LYS A 177 17.97 -0.31 -16.81
CA LYS A 177 17.40 -0.17 -18.15
C LYS A 177 16.55 -1.39 -18.51
N LYS A 178 15.57 -1.19 -19.40
CA LYS A 178 14.86 -2.31 -20.02
C LYS A 178 15.81 -3.15 -20.82
N THR A 179 15.63 -4.46 -20.80
CA THR A 179 16.44 -5.41 -21.55
C THR A 179 15.65 -6.01 -22.70
N GLU A 180 16.32 -6.27 -23.83
CA GLU A 180 15.81 -6.97 -25.00
C GLU A 180 16.65 -8.19 -25.31
N TRP A 181 16.03 -9.21 -25.90
CA TRP A 181 16.76 -10.35 -26.44
C TRP A 181 17.26 -10.03 -27.87
N LYS A 182 18.59 -9.95 -28.05
CA LYS A 182 19.23 -9.81 -29.36
C LYS A 182 20.28 -10.90 -29.50
N ASP A 183 20.21 -11.67 -30.59
CA ASP A 183 21.15 -12.75 -30.92
C ASP A 183 21.37 -13.75 -29.77
N GLY A 184 20.29 -14.12 -29.04
CA GLY A 184 20.34 -15.06 -27.93
C GLY A 184 20.97 -14.53 -26.65
N LYS A 185 21.22 -13.22 -26.57
CA LYS A 185 21.72 -12.53 -25.36
C LYS A 185 20.74 -11.42 -24.95
N GLN A 186 20.65 -11.20 -23.63
CA GLN A 186 19.92 -10.07 -23.05
C GLN A 186 20.82 -8.82 -23.13
N VAL A 187 20.31 -7.77 -23.76
CA VAL A 187 21.03 -6.50 -23.96
C VAL A 187 20.19 -5.36 -23.38
N ASP A 188 20.83 -4.44 -22.68
CA ASP A 188 20.19 -3.24 -22.17
C ASP A 188 19.80 -2.31 -23.33
N THR A 189 18.60 -1.72 -23.21
CA THR A 189 18.11 -0.67 -24.12
C THR A 189 18.40 0.72 -23.54
N ASP A 190 18.11 1.76 -24.33
CA ASP A 190 18.19 3.16 -23.84
C ASP A 190 17.01 3.55 -22.92
N GLN A 191 15.98 2.70 -22.83
CA GLN A 191 14.78 3.00 -22.04
C GLN A 191 14.96 2.63 -20.57
N ASP A 192 14.50 3.51 -19.68
CA ASP A 192 14.47 3.25 -18.24
C ASP A 192 13.52 2.10 -17.91
N ASN A 193 13.94 1.27 -16.98
CA ASN A 193 13.09 0.22 -16.41
C ASN A 193 12.28 0.80 -15.24
N ILE A 194 11.04 1.19 -15.51
CA ILE A 194 10.09 1.65 -14.47
C ILE A 194 9.57 0.44 -13.70
N ILE A 195 9.83 0.41 -12.40
CA ILE A 195 9.54 -0.76 -11.55
C ILE A 195 8.15 -0.72 -10.89
N ASN A 196 7.46 0.40 -10.96
CA ASN A 196 6.18 0.60 -10.27
C ASN A 196 5.05 0.95 -11.22
N ASN A 197 3.82 0.73 -10.73
CA ASN A 197 2.60 1.16 -11.37
C ASN A 197 2.04 2.37 -10.62
N VAL A 198 2.07 3.54 -11.25
CA VAL A 198 1.64 4.81 -10.64
C VAL A 198 0.13 4.98 -10.54
N GLU A 199 -0.62 4.20 -11.30
CA GLU A 199 -2.10 4.20 -11.31
C GLU A 199 -2.63 2.78 -11.01
N PRO A 200 -2.48 2.28 -9.79
CA PRO A 200 -2.94 0.94 -9.44
C PRO A 200 -4.46 0.82 -9.56
N LEU A 201 -4.95 -0.40 -9.73
CA LEU A 201 -6.35 -0.66 -10.07
C LEU A 201 -7.33 -0.07 -9.05
N TRP A 202 -7.00 -0.09 -7.78
CA TRP A 202 -7.88 0.41 -6.70
C TRP A 202 -8.08 1.93 -6.70
N THR A 203 -7.26 2.69 -7.42
CA THR A 203 -7.43 4.15 -7.56
C THR A 203 -8.40 4.53 -8.67
N LYS A 204 -8.78 3.58 -9.52
CA LYS A 204 -9.68 3.80 -10.65
C LYS A 204 -11.14 3.68 -10.20
N ALA A 205 -12.03 4.41 -10.89
CA ALA A 205 -13.46 4.30 -10.63
C ALA A 205 -13.96 2.86 -10.93
N PRO A 206 -14.71 2.20 -10.03
CA PRO A 206 -15.23 0.87 -10.27
C PRO A 206 -16.02 0.72 -11.56
N SER A 207 -16.75 1.77 -11.97
CA SER A 207 -17.54 1.80 -13.19
C SER A 207 -16.73 1.75 -14.50
N SER A 208 -15.42 2.05 -14.42
CA SER A 208 -14.50 1.99 -15.55
C SER A 208 -13.83 0.63 -15.74
N LEU A 209 -14.05 -0.30 -14.81
CA LEU A 209 -13.34 -1.58 -14.73
C LEU A 209 -14.24 -2.75 -15.12
N LYS A 210 -13.62 -3.79 -15.69
CA LYS A 210 -14.24 -5.05 -16.04
C LYS A 210 -13.73 -6.16 -15.11
N ASP A 211 -14.47 -7.26 -15.03
CA ASP A 211 -14.10 -8.42 -14.23
C ASP A 211 -12.67 -8.92 -14.52
N GLU A 212 -12.26 -8.88 -15.79
CA GLU A 212 -10.92 -9.31 -16.18
C GLU A 212 -9.81 -8.40 -15.61
N ASP A 213 -10.08 -7.10 -15.43
CA ASP A 213 -9.12 -6.18 -14.80
C ASP A 213 -8.85 -6.58 -13.35
N TYR A 214 -9.90 -6.94 -12.61
CA TYR A 214 -9.79 -7.42 -11.23
C TYR A 214 -9.06 -8.75 -11.13
N LYS A 215 -9.32 -9.68 -12.02
CA LYS A 215 -8.65 -10.99 -12.07
C LYS A 215 -7.16 -10.83 -12.42
N ASN A 216 -6.84 -10.00 -13.41
CA ASN A 216 -5.46 -9.71 -13.77
C ASN A 216 -4.69 -9.06 -12.64
N PHE A 217 -5.33 -8.12 -11.93
CA PHE A 217 -4.73 -7.49 -10.76
C PHE A 217 -4.48 -8.51 -9.64
N TYR A 218 -5.43 -9.41 -9.38
CA TYR A 218 -5.25 -10.51 -8.42
C TYR A 218 -4.07 -11.41 -8.78
N ARG A 219 -3.96 -11.84 -10.05
CA ARG A 219 -2.82 -12.64 -10.54
C ARG A 219 -1.46 -11.90 -10.39
N THR A 220 -1.48 -10.58 -10.52
CA THR A 220 -0.28 -9.74 -10.29
C THR A 220 0.15 -9.70 -8.83
N LEU A 221 -0.83 -9.69 -7.89
CA LEU A 221 -0.54 -9.70 -6.46
C LEU A 221 -0.19 -11.10 -5.94
N TYR A 222 -0.86 -12.13 -6.48
CA TYR A 222 -0.82 -13.52 -6.00
C TYR A 222 -0.64 -14.51 -7.17
N PRO A 223 0.53 -14.53 -7.83
CA PRO A 223 0.74 -15.30 -9.07
C PRO A 223 0.63 -16.82 -8.89
N MET A 224 0.74 -17.32 -7.66
CA MET A 224 0.67 -18.74 -7.33
C MET A 224 -0.69 -19.17 -6.76
N GLN A 225 -1.68 -18.27 -6.76
CA GLN A 225 -3.02 -18.55 -6.24
C GLN A 225 -4.01 -18.79 -7.39
N ASP A 226 -5.03 -19.59 -7.12
CA ASP A 226 -6.17 -19.75 -8.03
C ASP A 226 -6.99 -18.45 -8.11
N GLU A 227 -7.80 -18.33 -9.16
CA GLU A 227 -8.70 -17.18 -9.31
C GLU A 227 -9.61 -17.01 -8.10
N PRO A 228 -9.86 -15.76 -7.66
CA PRO A 228 -10.73 -15.49 -6.53
C PRO A 228 -12.17 -15.84 -6.85
N LEU A 229 -12.97 -16.10 -5.83
CA LEU A 229 -14.41 -16.36 -5.96
C LEU A 229 -15.15 -15.12 -6.47
N PHE A 230 -14.86 -13.98 -5.88
CA PHE A 230 -15.34 -12.64 -6.21
C PHE A 230 -14.52 -11.59 -5.43
N TRP A 231 -14.87 -10.31 -5.62
CA TRP A 231 -14.17 -9.19 -5.01
C TRP A 231 -15.11 -8.07 -4.60
N ILE A 232 -14.58 -7.17 -3.79
CA ILE A 232 -15.23 -5.95 -3.35
C ILE A 232 -14.28 -4.79 -3.66
N HIS A 233 -14.72 -3.83 -4.48
CA HIS A 233 -13.99 -2.60 -4.69
C HIS A 233 -14.44 -1.56 -3.66
N LEU A 234 -13.56 -1.15 -2.78
CA LEU A 234 -13.77 -0.08 -1.81
C LEU A 234 -13.45 1.26 -2.45
N ASN A 235 -14.38 2.20 -2.39
CA ASN A 235 -14.20 3.56 -2.89
C ASN A 235 -15.09 4.51 -2.09
N VAL A 236 -14.51 5.18 -1.10
CA VAL A 236 -15.21 6.03 -0.13
C VAL A 236 -14.44 7.32 0.05
N ASP A 237 -15.13 8.45 -0.06
CA ASP A 237 -14.54 9.78 0.11
C ASP A 237 -15.02 10.48 1.40
N PHE A 238 -16.12 10.01 2.00
CA PHE A 238 -16.68 10.58 3.21
C PHE A 238 -17.36 9.49 4.06
N PRO A 239 -17.23 9.48 5.37
CA PRO A 239 -16.57 10.43 6.28
C PRO A 239 -15.05 10.23 6.43
N PHE A 240 -14.47 9.33 5.68
CA PHE A 240 -13.03 9.05 5.58
C PHE A 240 -12.70 8.65 4.14
N HIS A 241 -11.45 8.79 3.77
CA HIS A 241 -10.97 8.32 2.47
C HIS A 241 -10.51 6.87 2.60
N LEU A 242 -11.12 6.00 1.81
CA LEU A 242 -10.78 4.59 1.76
C LEU A 242 -10.95 4.08 0.34
N THR A 243 -9.88 3.58 -0.22
CA THR A 243 -9.89 2.83 -1.47
C THR A 243 -9.28 1.46 -1.27
N GLY A 244 -9.54 0.54 -2.18
CA GLY A 244 -8.97 -0.78 -2.08
C GLY A 244 -9.78 -1.82 -2.84
N ILE A 245 -9.23 -3.02 -2.91
CA ILE A 245 -9.92 -4.18 -3.48
C ILE A 245 -9.67 -5.36 -2.56
N LEU A 246 -10.75 -5.93 -2.03
CA LEU A 246 -10.71 -7.14 -1.24
C LEU A 246 -11.21 -8.31 -2.07
N TYR A 247 -10.48 -9.42 -2.03
CA TYR A 247 -10.80 -10.65 -2.75
C TYR A 247 -11.13 -11.77 -1.79
N PHE A 248 -12.15 -12.55 -2.11
CA PHE A 248 -12.45 -13.82 -1.48
C PHE A 248 -11.65 -14.91 -2.20
N PRO A 249 -10.62 -15.47 -1.57
CA PRO A 249 -9.82 -16.52 -2.18
C PRO A 249 -10.56 -17.86 -2.16
N ARG A 250 -10.16 -18.80 -3.02
CA ARG A 250 -10.53 -20.20 -2.87
C ARG A 250 -9.77 -20.80 -1.71
N THR A 251 -10.50 -21.51 -0.84
CA THR A 251 -9.91 -22.21 0.30
C THR A 251 -9.84 -23.71 -0.05
N HIS A 252 -8.66 -24.18 -0.47
CA HIS A 252 -8.48 -25.61 -0.61
C HIS A 252 -8.44 -26.28 0.77
N SER A 253 -8.96 -27.49 0.88
CA SER A 253 -9.16 -28.23 2.14
C SER A 253 -7.87 -28.59 2.91
N ASN A 254 -6.70 -28.20 2.44
CA ASN A 254 -5.42 -28.32 3.12
C ASN A 254 -4.93 -26.94 3.53
N ILE A 255 -5.29 -26.61 4.66
CA ILE A 255 -5.19 -25.47 5.55
C ILE A 255 -3.76 -25.04 5.78
N ASP A 256 -3.15 -24.39 4.82
CA ASP A 256 -2.31 -23.25 5.10
C ASP A 256 -3.16 -21.99 4.88
N LEU A 257 -4.03 -21.71 5.83
CA LEU A 257 -4.69 -20.42 5.96
C LEU A 257 -3.59 -19.40 6.24
N GLN A 258 -2.91 -18.99 5.16
CA GLN A 258 -1.93 -17.91 5.21
C GLN A 258 -2.70 -16.64 5.53
N ARG A 259 -2.76 -16.33 6.82
CA ARG A 259 -3.18 -15.03 7.31
C ARG A 259 -2.25 -13.96 6.72
N ASN A 260 -2.71 -12.73 6.68
CA ASN A 260 -1.92 -11.56 6.30
C ASN A 260 -1.57 -11.47 4.81
N LYS A 261 -2.58 -11.65 3.96
CA LYS A 261 -2.47 -11.37 2.52
C LYS A 261 -3.05 -10.03 2.10
N ILE A 262 -3.69 -9.30 3.02
CA ILE A 262 -4.14 -7.92 2.77
C ILE A 262 -2.94 -7.00 2.99
N GLN A 263 -2.67 -6.17 2.00
CA GLN A 263 -1.63 -5.16 2.05
C GLN A 263 -2.24 -3.79 2.36
N LEU A 264 -1.74 -3.12 3.39
CA LEU A 264 -2.13 -1.77 3.75
C LEU A 264 -1.22 -0.76 3.09
N TYR A 265 -1.84 0.23 2.46
CA TYR A 265 -1.20 1.40 1.87
C TYR A 265 -1.72 2.69 2.51
N CYS A 266 -0.93 3.74 2.42
CA CYS A 266 -1.31 5.12 2.70
C CYS A 266 -0.85 5.96 1.51
N ASN A 267 -1.79 6.50 0.73
CA ASN A 267 -1.50 7.22 -0.52
C ASN A 267 -0.57 6.43 -1.46
N GLN A 268 -0.92 5.18 -1.75
CA GLN A 268 -0.17 4.26 -2.61
C GLN A 268 1.21 3.85 -2.07
N VAL A 269 1.52 4.18 -0.82
CA VAL A 269 2.76 3.80 -0.16
C VAL A 269 2.52 2.64 0.78
N PHE A 270 3.29 1.57 0.60
CA PHE A 270 3.17 0.38 1.43
C PHE A 270 3.48 0.65 2.90
N VAL A 271 2.55 0.29 3.78
CA VAL A 271 2.67 0.40 5.24
C VAL A 271 3.02 -0.95 5.84
N THR A 272 2.14 -1.93 5.70
CA THR A 272 2.28 -3.26 6.30
C THR A 272 1.39 -4.29 5.58
N ASP A 273 1.69 -5.55 5.77
CA ASP A 273 0.85 -6.70 5.43
C ASP A 273 0.15 -7.32 6.67
N GLN A 274 0.32 -6.71 7.83
CA GLN A 274 -0.36 -7.09 9.08
C GLN A 274 -1.46 -6.06 9.37
N VAL A 275 -2.72 -6.43 9.09
CA VAL A 275 -3.87 -5.52 9.14
C VAL A 275 -4.77 -5.76 10.38
N GLU A 276 -4.19 -6.27 11.47
CA GLU A 276 -4.90 -6.50 12.72
C GLU A 276 -5.54 -5.21 13.25
N GLY A 277 -6.84 -5.27 13.55
CA GLY A 277 -7.62 -4.11 14.00
C GLY A 277 -8.14 -3.19 12.90
N ILE A 278 -7.60 -3.24 11.67
CA ILE A 278 -8.17 -2.54 10.51
C ILE A 278 -9.31 -3.35 9.92
N VAL A 279 -9.14 -4.67 9.85
CA VAL A 279 -10.21 -5.61 9.55
C VAL A 279 -10.43 -6.53 10.73
N PRO A 280 -11.67 -6.96 11.01
CA PRO A 280 -11.93 -8.00 11.99
C PRO A 280 -11.17 -9.29 11.68
N ASP A 281 -10.87 -10.09 12.69
CA ASP A 281 -10.05 -11.30 12.58
C ASP A 281 -10.55 -12.26 11.51
N PHE A 282 -11.86 -12.45 11.37
CA PHE A 282 -12.44 -13.34 10.37
C PHE A 282 -12.21 -12.85 8.92
N LEU A 283 -11.95 -11.56 8.71
CA LEU A 283 -11.63 -10.98 7.41
C LEU A 283 -10.14 -10.96 7.11
N THR A 284 -9.26 -11.30 8.06
CA THR A 284 -7.82 -11.39 7.81
C THR A 284 -7.43 -12.52 6.85
N LEU A 285 -8.36 -13.41 6.57
CA LEU A 285 -8.21 -14.47 5.56
C LEU A 285 -8.49 -13.99 4.13
N LEU A 286 -9.04 -12.79 3.94
CA LEU A 286 -9.19 -12.18 2.62
C LEU A 286 -7.83 -11.79 2.05
N HIS A 287 -7.80 -11.65 0.74
CA HIS A 287 -6.65 -11.11 0.01
C HIS A 287 -6.95 -9.69 -0.48
N GLY A 288 -5.94 -8.94 -0.84
CA GLY A 288 -6.13 -7.66 -1.52
C GLY A 288 -5.35 -6.48 -0.96
N VAL A 289 -5.90 -5.31 -1.17
CA VAL A 289 -5.28 -4.03 -0.85
C VAL A 289 -6.28 -3.11 -0.16
N ILE A 290 -5.83 -2.44 0.88
CA ILE A 290 -6.53 -1.32 1.53
C ILE A 290 -5.60 -0.11 1.47
N ASP A 291 -6.12 1.03 1.03
CA ASP A 291 -5.39 2.29 0.96
C ASP A 291 -6.22 3.41 1.60
N SER A 292 -5.68 4.02 2.65
CA SER A 292 -6.34 5.11 3.36
C SER A 292 -5.33 6.06 4.01
N PRO A 293 -5.42 7.37 3.71
CA PRO A 293 -4.63 8.40 4.39
C PRO A 293 -5.14 8.69 5.82
N ASP A 294 -6.36 8.27 6.14
CA ASP A 294 -7.01 8.54 7.43
C ASP A 294 -6.65 7.53 8.52
N ILE A 295 -5.85 6.52 8.19
CA ILE A 295 -5.27 5.59 9.16
C ILE A 295 -4.02 6.23 9.75
N PRO A 296 -4.03 6.64 11.04
CA PRO A 296 -2.89 7.31 11.64
C PRO A 296 -1.70 6.36 11.79
N LEU A 297 -0.53 6.84 11.35
CA LEU A 297 0.73 6.12 11.44
C LEU A 297 1.59 6.72 12.55
N ASN A 298 2.37 5.88 13.23
CA ASN A 298 3.42 6.31 14.14
C ASN A 298 4.76 6.54 13.40
N VAL A 299 5.80 6.91 14.15
CA VAL A 299 7.15 7.17 13.60
C VAL A 299 7.72 6.00 12.82
N SER A 300 7.43 4.76 13.23
CA SER A 300 7.87 3.54 12.54
C SER A 300 6.99 3.17 11.34
N ARG A 301 6.01 4.03 11.00
CA ARG A 301 4.96 3.80 10.00
C ARG A 301 4.09 2.58 10.30
N SER A 302 4.00 2.16 11.56
CA SER A 302 2.95 1.27 12.04
C SER A 302 1.70 2.08 12.34
N TYR A 303 0.53 1.51 12.15
CA TYR A 303 -0.73 2.20 12.44
C TYR A 303 -1.15 2.05 13.92
N LEU A 304 -2.02 2.98 14.37
CA LEU A 304 -2.55 2.98 15.73
C LEU A 304 -3.87 2.19 15.78
N GLN A 305 -3.82 0.94 16.24
CA GLN A 305 -4.97 0.01 16.26
C GLN A 305 -6.17 0.51 17.08
N SER A 306 -5.93 1.29 18.11
CA SER A 306 -7.00 1.81 19.00
C SER A 306 -7.64 3.10 18.51
N ASP A 307 -7.23 3.64 17.38
CA ASP A 307 -7.74 4.90 16.83
C ASP A 307 -9.22 4.80 16.43
N ALA A 308 -9.95 5.88 16.60
CA ALA A 308 -11.37 5.96 16.27
C ALA A 308 -11.64 5.82 14.76
N ASN A 309 -10.75 6.31 13.90
CA ASN A 309 -10.88 6.18 12.44
C ASN A 309 -10.66 4.74 12.00
N VAL A 310 -9.67 4.03 12.59
CA VAL A 310 -9.45 2.61 12.34
C VAL A 310 -10.70 1.80 12.65
N LYS A 311 -11.37 2.07 13.79
CA LYS A 311 -12.63 1.39 14.16
C LYS A 311 -13.76 1.67 13.18
N LYS A 312 -13.90 2.92 12.72
CA LYS A 312 -14.92 3.29 11.71
C LYS A 312 -14.66 2.58 10.37
N ILE A 313 -13.41 2.53 9.93
CA ILE A 313 -13.00 1.83 8.71
C ILE A 313 -13.30 0.34 8.84
N SER A 314 -12.93 -0.29 9.96
CA SER A 314 -13.21 -1.71 10.24
C SER A 314 -14.71 -2.02 10.18
N THR A 315 -15.55 -1.21 10.83
CA THR A 315 -17.01 -1.36 10.79
C THR A 315 -17.57 -1.21 9.38
N TYR A 316 -17.06 -0.25 8.62
CA TYR A 316 -17.47 -0.04 7.23
C TYR A 316 -17.11 -1.22 6.34
N ILE A 317 -15.88 -1.73 6.43
CA ILE A 317 -15.44 -2.92 5.68
C ILE A 317 -16.32 -4.12 6.01
N THR A 318 -16.59 -4.38 7.30
CA THR A 318 -17.47 -5.46 7.74
C THR A 318 -18.86 -5.35 7.12
N LYS A 319 -19.44 -4.15 7.10
CA LYS A 319 -20.73 -3.89 6.47
C LYS A 319 -20.69 -4.20 4.98
N LYS A 320 -19.68 -3.69 4.26
CA LYS A 320 -19.54 -3.91 2.80
C LYS A 320 -19.36 -5.38 2.45
N VAL A 321 -18.61 -6.11 3.27
CA VAL A 321 -18.45 -7.56 3.12
C VAL A 321 -19.81 -8.27 3.30
N SER A 322 -20.55 -7.95 4.36
CA SER A 322 -21.88 -8.51 4.60
C SER A 322 -22.85 -8.21 3.46
N ASP A 323 -22.90 -6.96 3.01
CA ASP A 323 -23.78 -6.51 1.91
C ASP A 323 -23.43 -7.27 0.61
N ARG A 324 -22.15 -7.48 0.32
CA ARG A 324 -21.71 -8.22 -0.88
C ARG A 324 -22.07 -9.69 -0.81
N LEU A 325 -21.86 -10.34 0.34
CA LEU A 325 -22.25 -11.75 0.55
C LEU A 325 -23.77 -11.93 0.39
N GLN A 326 -24.56 -11.04 1.02
CA GLN A 326 -26.02 -11.07 0.91
C GLN A 326 -26.47 -10.84 -0.54
N GLN A 327 -25.85 -9.93 -1.26
CA GLN A 327 -26.16 -9.65 -2.66
C GLN A 327 -25.86 -10.86 -3.53
N THR A 328 -24.67 -11.47 -3.39
CA THR A 328 -24.29 -12.68 -4.14
C THR A 328 -25.27 -13.83 -3.88
N PHE A 329 -25.71 -14.01 -2.63
CA PHE A 329 -26.73 -15.01 -2.28
C PHE A 329 -28.09 -14.72 -2.96
N LYS A 330 -28.52 -13.45 -3.02
CA LYS A 330 -29.80 -13.06 -3.64
C LYS A 330 -29.77 -13.14 -5.16
N ASP A 331 -28.64 -12.77 -5.78
CA ASP A 331 -28.52 -12.71 -7.24
C ASP A 331 -28.45 -14.11 -7.87
N ASP A 332 -27.66 -15.01 -7.28
CA ASP A 332 -27.52 -16.39 -7.73
C ASP A 332 -27.26 -17.32 -6.54
N ARG A 333 -28.35 -17.79 -5.96
CA ARG A 333 -28.30 -18.73 -4.84
C ARG A 333 -27.50 -19.99 -5.15
N LYS A 334 -27.67 -20.54 -6.36
CA LYS A 334 -26.98 -21.78 -6.73
C LYS A 334 -25.47 -21.57 -6.82
N ASP A 335 -25.00 -20.49 -7.42
CA ASP A 335 -23.59 -20.12 -7.46
C ASP A 335 -23.04 -19.92 -6.03
N PHE A 336 -23.81 -19.29 -5.14
CA PHE A 336 -23.45 -19.14 -3.73
C PHE A 336 -23.32 -20.48 -3.00
N GLU A 337 -24.27 -21.42 -3.22
CA GLU A 337 -24.22 -22.78 -2.68
C GLU A 337 -23.02 -23.57 -3.18
N ASP A 338 -22.68 -23.44 -4.46
CA ASP A 338 -21.49 -24.07 -5.06
C ASP A 338 -20.17 -23.52 -4.46
N LYS A 339 -20.15 -22.25 -4.06
CA LYS A 339 -19.04 -21.59 -3.36
C LYS A 339 -19.04 -21.76 -1.84
N TRP A 340 -20.09 -22.35 -1.27
CA TRP A 340 -20.28 -22.42 0.18
C TRP A 340 -19.12 -23.07 0.92
N ASN A 341 -18.50 -24.09 0.37
CA ASN A 341 -17.35 -24.75 1.00
C ASN A 341 -16.17 -23.81 1.22
N ASP A 342 -15.95 -22.86 0.32
CA ASP A 342 -14.93 -21.83 0.43
C ASP A 342 -15.38 -20.68 1.34
N LEU A 343 -16.67 -20.30 1.31
CA LEU A 343 -17.22 -19.17 2.05
C LEU A 343 -17.50 -19.46 3.53
N LYS A 344 -17.85 -20.71 3.86
CA LYS A 344 -18.31 -21.09 5.21
C LYS A 344 -17.33 -20.73 6.32
N ILE A 345 -16.02 -20.77 6.06
CA ILE A 345 -15.00 -20.44 7.06
C ILE A 345 -15.06 -18.97 7.46
N PHE A 346 -15.20 -18.06 6.49
CA PHE A 346 -15.33 -16.62 6.73
C PHE A 346 -16.62 -16.31 7.46
N ILE A 347 -17.75 -16.89 6.97
CA ILE A 347 -19.08 -16.60 7.48
C ILE A 347 -19.24 -17.17 8.89
N ASN A 348 -18.91 -18.44 9.12
CA ASN A 348 -19.05 -19.06 10.43
C ASN A 348 -18.14 -18.42 11.48
N TYR A 349 -16.88 -18.11 11.13
CA TYR A 349 -15.98 -17.44 12.06
C TYR A 349 -16.45 -16.01 12.36
N GLY A 350 -16.94 -15.28 11.37
CA GLY A 350 -17.52 -13.95 11.58
C GLY A 350 -18.75 -13.99 12.48
N MET A 351 -19.65 -14.97 12.28
CA MET A 351 -20.83 -15.15 13.13
C MET A 351 -20.49 -15.49 14.58
N LEU A 352 -19.39 -16.20 14.81
CA LEU A 352 -18.94 -16.56 16.17
C LEU A 352 -18.26 -15.42 16.91
N THR A 353 -17.69 -14.43 16.19
CA THR A 353 -16.81 -13.41 16.77
C THR A 353 -17.37 -12.00 16.71
N GLN A 354 -18.41 -11.74 15.91
CA GLN A 354 -18.97 -10.42 15.66
C GLN A 354 -20.50 -10.44 15.65
N ASP A 355 -21.13 -9.93 16.69
CA ASP A 355 -22.60 -9.93 16.84
C ASP A 355 -23.30 -9.19 15.68
N ASP A 356 -22.80 -8.03 15.29
CA ASP A 356 -23.33 -7.25 14.16
C ASP A 356 -23.25 -8.01 12.83
N PHE A 357 -22.20 -8.79 12.64
CA PHE A 357 -22.08 -9.65 11.47
C PHE A 357 -23.02 -10.83 11.54
N TYR A 358 -23.19 -11.46 12.71
CA TYR A 358 -24.14 -12.54 12.93
C TYR A 358 -25.56 -12.13 12.53
N GLU A 359 -26.03 -10.96 12.99
CA GLU A 359 -27.37 -10.46 12.69
C GLU A 359 -27.64 -10.31 11.18
N ARG A 360 -26.61 -10.05 10.40
CA ARG A 360 -26.69 -9.96 8.95
C ARG A 360 -26.53 -11.31 8.27
N ALA A 361 -25.56 -12.10 8.73
CA ALA A 361 -25.17 -13.35 8.10
C ALA A 361 -26.21 -14.46 8.28
N LYS A 362 -27.02 -14.44 9.33
CA LYS A 362 -28.08 -15.42 9.57
C LYS A 362 -29.10 -15.51 8.42
N GLU A 363 -29.21 -14.49 7.56
CA GLU A 363 -30.10 -14.49 6.41
C GLU A 363 -29.55 -15.30 5.21
N PHE A 364 -28.21 -15.46 5.11
CA PHE A 364 -27.56 -16.14 3.99
C PHE A 364 -26.57 -17.24 4.39
N ALA A 365 -26.33 -17.42 5.68
CA ALA A 365 -25.55 -18.56 6.16
C ALA A 365 -26.31 -19.89 5.89
N LEU A 366 -25.56 -20.90 5.47
CA LEU A 366 -26.16 -22.17 5.04
C LEU A 366 -25.77 -23.33 5.96
N PHE A 367 -26.73 -24.23 6.16
CA PHE A 367 -26.49 -25.59 6.60
C PHE A 367 -26.49 -26.53 5.40
N LYS A 368 -25.66 -27.54 5.44
CA LYS A 368 -25.61 -28.57 4.41
C LYS A 368 -25.93 -29.89 5.03
N ASP A 369 -26.95 -30.60 4.51
CA ASP A 369 -27.31 -31.90 4.97
C ASP A 369 -26.38 -33.01 4.44
N VAL A 370 -26.62 -34.24 4.83
CA VAL A 370 -25.83 -35.43 4.43
C VAL A 370 -25.89 -35.71 2.93
N ASP A 371 -26.97 -35.30 2.26
CA ASP A 371 -27.15 -35.43 0.82
C ASP A 371 -26.58 -34.25 0.02
N GLY A 372 -25.99 -33.25 0.73
CA GLY A 372 -25.36 -32.10 0.15
C GLY A 372 -26.33 -30.96 -0.19
N LYS A 373 -27.58 -31.01 0.24
CA LYS A 373 -28.57 -29.96 0.05
C LYS A 373 -28.34 -28.83 1.06
N CYS A 374 -28.43 -27.59 0.60
CA CYS A 374 -28.20 -26.40 1.41
C CYS A 374 -29.53 -25.79 1.88
N PHE A 375 -29.53 -25.29 3.14
CA PHE A 375 -30.67 -24.64 3.77
C PHE A 375 -30.20 -23.40 4.52
N THR A 376 -30.95 -22.29 4.45
CA THR A 376 -30.81 -21.18 5.40
C THR A 376 -31.36 -21.58 6.78
N PHE A 377 -31.11 -20.79 7.82
CA PHE A 377 -31.65 -21.04 9.16
C PHE A 377 -33.16 -21.10 9.16
N GLU A 378 -33.85 -20.23 8.45
CA GLU A 378 -35.31 -20.21 8.39
C GLU A 378 -35.87 -21.40 7.59
N GLU A 379 -35.23 -21.78 6.50
CA GLU A 379 -35.59 -22.97 5.74
C GLU A 379 -35.42 -24.25 6.59
N TYR A 380 -34.30 -24.32 7.35
CA TYR A 380 -34.06 -25.45 8.25
C TYR A 380 -35.07 -25.50 9.38
N LYS A 381 -35.39 -24.39 10.03
CA LYS A 381 -36.47 -24.32 11.03
C LYS A 381 -37.79 -24.80 10.48
N THR A 382 -38.15 -24.39 9.28
CA THR A 382 -39.37 -24.83 8.61
C THR A 382 -39.35 -26.32 8.35
N LEU A 383 -38.23 -26.87 7.89
CA LEU A 383 -38.07 -28.29 7.59
C LEU A 383 -38.26 -29.16 8.83
N ILE A 384 -37.74 -28.78 9.99
CA ILE A 384 -37.76 -29.60 11.21
C ILE A 384 -39.01 -29.40 12.08
N LYS A 385 -39.80 -28.33 11.81
CA LYS A 385 -40.89 -27.88 12.67
C LYS A 385 -41.88 -28.98 13.03
N ASP A 386 -42.29 -29.79 12.07
CA ASP A 386 -43.31 -30.79 12.27
C ASP A 386 -42.80 -32.05 13.02
N ASN A 387 -41.48 -32.31 12.97
CA ASN A 387 -40.88 -33.54 13.51
C ASN A 387 -40.00 -33.28 14.74
N GLN A 388 -39.61 -32.06 14.99
CA GLN A 388 -38.66 -31.67 16.05
C GLN A 388 -39.21 -30.54 16.92
N THR A 389 -40.50 -30.51 17.21
CA THR A 389 -41.14 -29.63 18.17
C THR A 389 -41.43 -30.39 19.44
N ASP A 390 -41.00 -29.87 20.60
CA ASP A 390 -41.30 -30.46 21.89
C ASP A 390 -42.76 -30.23 22.32
N LYS A 391 -43.13 -30.80 23.45
CA LYS A 391 -44.49 -30.69 24.00
C LYS A 391 -44.85 -29.23 24.41
N ASP A 392 -43.86 -28.38 24.60
CA ASP A 392 -44.03 -26.99 24.99
C ASP A 392 -44.01 -26.04 23.77
N GLY A 393 -43.92 -26.59 22.56
CA GLY A 393 -43.92 -25.83 21.29
C GLY A 393 -42.57 -25.30 20.87
N ASN A 394 -41.48 -25.70 21.52
CA ASN A 394 -40.13 -25.23 21.17
C ASN A 394 -39.51 -26.16 20.13
N LEU A 395 -38.79 -25.58 19.15
CA LEU A 395 -37.99 -26.35 18.20
C LEU A 395 -36.77 -26.97 18.89
N VAL A 396 -36.57 -28.25 18.65
CA VAL A 396 -35.40 -29.01 19.13
C VAL A 396 -34.47 -29.29 17.97
N TYR A 397 -33.25 -28.76 18.03
CA TYR A 397 -32.24 -28.98 17.02
C TYR A 397 -31.45 -30.26 17.35
N LEU A 398 -31.51 -31.24 16.46
CA LEU A 398 -30.71 -32.47 16.53
C LEU A 398 -29.51 -32.34 15.58
N TYR A 399 -28.31 -32.59 16.07
CA TYR A 399 -27.06 -32.50 15.30
C TYR A 399 -26.07 -33.61 15.69
#